data_a6a1f00088d3d5face6b4c32fa236d21
#
_entry.id   a6a1f00088d3d5face6b4c32fa236d21
#
_cell.length_a   1.000
_cell.length_b   1.000
_cell.length_c   1.000
_cell.angle_alpha   90.00
_cell.angle_beta   90.00
_cell.angle_gamma   90.00
#
_symmetry.space_group_name_H-M   'P 1'
#
loop_
_entity.id
_entity.type
_entity.pdbx_description
1 polymer ?
#
loop_
_entity_poly.entity_id
_entity_poly.type
_entity_poly.pdbx_seq_one_letter_code
_entity_poly.pdbx_strand_id
1 'polypeptide(L)'
;FQKVNQLAPMFSNSNACDQALRKQVSEVVGSGSPSKGIPLKLVQTDESSLLLSKGFSLYKKEQILENWGVRTAAQNEASFKQLIEVIGDIPITAVTKSVVRGYKQTLLSYPANRYKGKRKEKTLDQLVEEGCVSISLETVRNIMGRVSSFFNWLVKQGYREDNPFSGVAPRRVHSARSDRCSFNDDDLKLLFGTAIFKDKKYAHDWQY
;
A
#
# COMPACT_ATOMS: atom_id res chain seq x y z
N PHE A 1 -36.92 -11.94 -41.95
CA PHE A 1 -37.17 -10.65 -41.24
C PHE A 1 -38.01 -10.97 -40.02
N GLN A 2 -37.55 -10.64 -38.81
CA GLN A 2 -38.06 -10.83 -37.47
C GLN A 2 -37.35 -11.98 -36.72
N LYS A 3 -36.21 -11.62 -36.06
CA LYS A 3 -35.76 -12.15 -34.77
C LYS A 3 -34.39 -11.54 -34.44
N VAL A 4 -34.38 -10.23 -34.18
CA VAL A 4 -33.29 -9.57 -33.43
C VAL A 4 -33.98 -8.54 -32.57
N ASN A 5 -34.33 -8.90 -31.36
CA ASN A 5 -34.60 -7.97 -30.25
C ASN A 5 -35.04 -8.74 -29.00
N GLN A 6 -34.11 -9.42 -28.34
CA GLN A 6 -34.31 -9.85 -26.96
C GLN A 6 -32.94 -10.21 -26.34
N LEU A 7 -32.10 -9.23 -26.08
CA LEU A 7 -30.98 -9.32 -25.13
C LEU A 7 -30.54 -7.92 -24.72
N ALA A 8 -31.31 -7.32 -23.86
CA ALA A 8 -30.96 -6.36 -22.82
C ALA A 8 -32.22 -6.21 -21.96
N PRO A 9 -32.17 -6.30 -20.64
CA PRO A 9 -31.36 -5.46 -19.79
C PRO A 9 -30.73 -6.18 -18.59
N MET A 10 -29.46 -6.15 -18.41
CA MET A 10 -28.81 -6.54 -17.14
C MET A 10 -27.81 -5.49 -16.62
N PHE A 11 -28.03 -4.22 -16.92
CA PHE A 11 -27.25 -3.12 -16.33
C PHE A 11 -28.17 -2.00 -15.87
N SER A 12 -28.96 -2.23 -14.82
CA SER A 12 -29.70 -1.16 -14.14
C SER A 12 -29.90 -1.45 -12.64
N ASN A 13 -28.80 -1.65 -11.90
CA ASN A 13 -28.83 -1.73 -10.43
C ASN A 13 -27.78 -0.84 -9.73
N SER A 14 -27.18 0.13 -10.40
CA SER A 14 -26.31 1.12 -9.75
C SER A 14 -27.08 2.31 -9.14
N ASN A 15 -28.33 2.57 -9.55
CA ASN A 15 -29.11 3.72 -9.09
C ASN A 15 -29.85 3.49 -7.76
N ALA A 16 -30.08 2.27 -7.33
CA ALA A 16 -30.80 1.99 -6.07
C ALA A 16 -29.91 2.20 -4.84
N CYS A 17 -28.61 1.94 -4.95
CA CYS A 17 -27.65 2.12 -3.85
C CYS A 17 -27.31 3.60 -3.63
N ASP A 18 -27.23 4.38 -4.73
CA ASP A 18 -26.99 5.84 -4.67
C ASP A 18 -28.19 6.62 -4.12
N GLN A 19 -29.42 6.16 -4.37
CA GLN A 19 -30.62 6.80 -3.81
C GLN A 19 -30.79 6.52 -2.30
N ALA A 20 -30.41 5.35 -1.81
CA ALA A 20 -30.43 5.02 -0.39
C ALA A 20 -29.42 5.86 0.40
N LEU A 21 -28.23 6.10 -0.16
CA LEU A 21 -27.19 6.95 0.47
C LEU A 21 -27.61 8.44 0.47
N ARG A 22 -28.25 8.93 -0.57
CA ARG A 22 -28.73 10.31 -0.64
C ARG A 22 -29.90 10.57 0.32
N LYS A 23 -30.73 9.57 0.59
CA LYS A 23 -31.86 9.68 1.54
C LYS A 23 -31.40 9.75 2.99
N GLN A 24 -30.33 9.05 3.36
CA GLN A 24 -29.75 9.13 4.70
C GLN A 24 -29.03 10.46 4.99
N VAL A 25 -28.53 11.14 3.95
CA VAL A 25 -27.88 12.45 4.10
C VAL A 25 -28.91 13.58 4.19
N SER A 26 -30.11 13.43 3.60
CA SER A 26 -31.16 14.48 3.63
C SER A 26 -31.98 14.49 4.91
N GLU A 27 -32.02 13.41 5.68
CA GLU A 27 -32.72 13.37 6.97
C GLU A 27 -31.93 14.01 8.14
N VAL A 28 -30.62 14.28 7.95
CA VAL A 28 -29.78 14.94 8.98
C VAL A 28 -29.75 16.47 8.83
N VAL A 29 -30.29 17.02 7.72
CA VAL A 29 -30.36 18.47 7.49
C VAL A 29 -31.81 18.95 7.69
N GLY A 30 -32.29 18.80 8.91
CA GLY A 30 -33.55 19.42 9.37
C GLY A 30 -33.33 20.89 9.71
N SER A 31 -34.09 21.75 9.03
CA SER A 31 -34.35 23.17 9.25
C SER A 31 -34.02 23.69 10.68
N GLY A 32 -33.01 24.54 10.77
CA GLY A 32 -32.70 25.32 11.98
C GLY A 32 -31.90 26.58 11.61
N SER A 33 -32.47 27.72 11.92
CA SER A 33 -31.93 29.07 11.73
C SER A 33 -30.49 29.28 12.20
N PRO A 34 -29.76 30.30 11.69
CA PRO A 34 -28.36 30.52 12.03
C PRO A 34 -28.24 31.12 13.42
N SER A 35 -27.85 30.34 14.38
CA SER A 35 -27.45 30.84 15.68
C SER A 35 -26.23 30.12 16.22
N LYS A 36 -25.20 30.92 16.47
CA LYS A 36 -24.02 30.68 17.32
C LYS A 36 -23.12 29.53 16.86
N GLY A 37 -21.91 29.95 16.41
CA GLY A 37 -20.79 29.06 16.14
C GLY A 37 -20.67 28.01 17.23
N ILE A 38 -20.81 26.75 16.84
CA ILE A 38 -20.42 25.62 17.66
C ILE A 38 -18.89 25.80 17.83
N PRO A 39 -18.38 26.02 19.08
CA PRO A 39 -16.95 25.99 19.27
C PRO A 39 -16.51 24.59 18.84
N LEU A 40 -15.70 24.50 17.78
CA LEU A 40 -14.88 23.36 17.52
C LEU A 40 -14.06 23.15 18.81
N LYS A 41 -14.61 22.32 19.70
CA LYS A 41 -13.88 21.83 20.84
C LYS A 41 -12.71 21.09 20.22
N LEU A 42 -11.55 21.77 20.17
CA LEU A 42 -10.28 21.11 19.93
C LEU A 42 -10.24 19.99 20.95
N VAL A 43 -10.55 18.78 20.51
CA VAL A 43 -10.22 17.58 21.27
C VAL A 43 -8.70 17.57 21.23
N GLN A 44 -8.10 18.15 22.26
CA GLN A 44 -6.72 17.94 22.59
C GLN A 44 -6.63 16.44 22.94
N THR A 45 -6.62 15.59 21.91
CA THR A 45 -6.06 14.25 22.05
C THR A 45 -4.60 14.52 22.35
N ASP A 46 -4.12 14.04 23.50
CA ASP A 46 -2.69 14.03 23.84
C ASP A 46 -1.95 13.44 22.65
N GLU A 47 -1.47 14.33 21.76
CA GLU A 47 -0.79 13.99 20.51
C GLU A 47 0.51 13.21 20.80
N SER A 48 1.04 13.38 22.01
CA SER A 48 2.22 12.69 22.53
C SER A 48 2.02 11.17 22.72
N SER A 49 0.78 10.67 22.72
CA SER A 49 0.47 9.26 22.99
C SER A 49 -0.09 8.47 21.80
N LEU A 50 -0.18 9.08 20.60
CA LEU A 50 -0.72 8.40 19.43
C LEU A 50 0.21 7.24 19.00
N LEU A 51 -0.28 5.99 19.12
CA LEU A 51 0.45 4.80 18.71
C LEU A 51 0.54 4.70 17.18
N LEU A 52 1.60 4.03 16.71
CA LEU A 52 1.82 3.77 15.28
C LEU A 52 0.62 3.10 14.63
N SER A 53 0.05 2.06 15.25
CA SER A 53 -1.08 1.31 14.73
C SER A 53 -2.32 2.19 14.54
N LYS A 54 -2.61 3.07 15.50
CA LYS A 54 -3.74 3.98 15.46
C LYS A 54 -3.55 5.06 14.39
N GLY A 55 -2.36 5.66 14.33
CA GLY A 55 -2.00 6.63 13.28
C GLY A 55 -2.10 6.03 11.88
N PHE A 56 -1.60 4.80 11.69
CA PHE A 56 -1.70 4.12 10.40
C PHE A 56 -3.15 3.80 10.01
N SER A 57 -4.00 3.46 10.98
CA SER A 57 -5.42 3.21 10.71
C SER A 57 -6.13 4.46 10.18
N LEU A 58 -5.80 5.65 10.71
CA LEU A 58 -6.31 6.93 10.21
C LEU A 58 -5.79 7.21 8.80
N TYR A 59 -4.48 7.10 8.57
CA TYR A 59 -3.86 7.25 7.27
C TYR A 59 -4.46 6.31 6.21
N LYS A 60 -4.62 5.02 6.55
CA LYS A 60 -5.20 4.02 5.65
C LYS A 60 -6.64 4.40 5.25
N LYS A 61 -7.48 4.84 6.19
CA LYS A 61 -8.86 5.25 5.91
C LYS A 61 -8.90 6.40 4.91
N GLU A 62 -8.10 7.44 5.12
CA GLU A 62 -8.04 8.62 4.24
C GLU A 62 -7.53 8.22 2.84
N GLN A 63 -6.43 7.47 2.78
CA GLN A 63 -5.81 7.09 1.52
C GLN A 63 -6.66 6.13 0.67
N ILE A 64 -7.47 5.27 1.29
CA ILE A 64 -8.43 4.42 0.56
C ILE A 64 -9.52 5.27 -0.11
N LEU A 65 -9.98 6.32 0.57
CA LEU A 65 -10.98 7.23 0.01
C LEU A 65 -10.43 8.05 -1.16
N GLU A 66 -9.14 8.41 -1.11
CA GLU A 66 -8.54 9.33 -2.08
C GLU A 66 -7.86 8.61 -3.26
N ASN A 67 -6.98 7.65 -2.98
CA ASN A 67 -5.98 7.23 -3.94
C ASN A 67 -5.67 5.72 -3.98
N TRP A 68 -5.96 4.95 -2.94
CA TRP A 68 -5.48 3.56 -2.88
C TRP A 68 -6.46 2.57 -3.47
N GLY A 69 -6.03 1.87 -4.52
CA GLY A 69 -6.66 0.60 -4.90
C GLY A 69 -6.33 -0.53 -3.91
N VAL A 70 -7.11 -1.61 -3.98
CA VAL A 70 -7.00 -2.78 -3.07
C VAL A 70 -5.56 -3.32 -2.95
N ARG A 71 -4.86 -3.43 -4.07
CA ARG A 71 -3.48 -3.93 -4.11
C ARG A 71 -2.50 -3.00 -3.38
N THR A 72 -2.64 -1.70 -3.58
CA THR A 72 -1.79 -0.69 -2.93
C THR A 72 -2.02 -0.68 -1.43
N ALA A 73 -3.28 -0.74 -0.99
CA ALA A 73 -3.65 -0.82 0.42
C ALA A 73 -3.01 -2.06 1.08
N ALA A 74 -3.12 -3.24 0.47
CA ALA A 74 -2.52 -4.48 0.97
C ALA A 74 -0.99 -4.40 1.08
N GLN A 75 -0.31 -3.79 0.10
CA GLN A 75 1.14 -3.61 0.12
C GLN A 75 1.61 -2.65 1.22
N ASN A 76 0.89 -1.55 1.44
CA ASN A 76 1.19 -0.60 2.52
C ASN A 76 0.95 -1.25 3.89
N GLU A 77 -0.14 -2.00 4.04
CA GLU A 77 -0.45 -2.74 5.27
C GLU A 77 0.62 -3.78 5.60
N ALA A 78 1.10 -4.54 4.62
CA ALA A 78 2.20 -5.49 4.79
C ALA A 78 3.50 -4.79 5.23
N SER A 79 3.84 -3.65 4.62
CA SER A 79 5.02 -2.87 5.01
C SER A 79 4.90 -2.32 6.42
N PHE A 80 3.71 -1.90 6.82
CA PHE A 80 3.45 -1.37 8.15
C PHE A 80 3.45 -2.48 9.22
N LYS A 81 2.92 -3.67 8.89
CA LYS A 81 3.01 -4.84 9.75
C LYS A 81 4.46 -5.23 10.03
N GLN A 82 5.33 -5.17 9.02
CA GLN A 82 6.77 -5.38 9.20
C GLN A 82 7.40 -4.32 10.09
N LEU A 83 6.99 -3.06 9.97
CA LEU A 83 7.46 -2.00 10.87
C LEU A 83 7.14 -2.34 12.32
N ILE A 84 5.88 -2.64 12.62
CA ILE A 84 5.45 -2.98 14.00
C ILE A 84 6.14 -4.26 14.49
N GLU A 85 6.35 -5.26 13.63
CA GLU A 85 7.06 -6.49 14.01
C GLU A 85 8.49 -6.22 14.47
N VAL A 86 9.18 -5.24 13.86
CA VAL A 86 10.58 -4.93 14.15
C VAL A 86 10.75 -3.94 15.30
N ILE A 87 9.97 -2.86 15.33
CA ILE A 87 10.16 -1.78 16.32
C ILE A 87 9.11 -1.77 17.44
N GLY A 88 8.08 -2.61 17.33
CA GLY A 88 6.92 -2.60 18.23
C GLY A 88 5.90 -1.53 17.90
N ASP A 89 4.73 -1.59 18.54
CA ASP A 89 3.70 -0.57 18.45
C ASP A 89 3.97 0.56 19.46
N ILE A 90 4.89 1.45 19.10
CA ILE A 90 5.35 2.55 19.94
C ILE A 90 4.65 3.87 19.58
N PRO A 91 4.66 4.88 20.46
CA PRO A 91 4.17 6.22 20.13
C PRO A 91 4.89 6.80 18.91
N ILE A 92 4.16 7.51 18.06
CA ILE A 92 4.70 8.14 16.83
C ILE A 92 5.91 9.03 17.15
N THR A 93 5.86 9.75 18.28
CA THR A 93 6.93 10.65 18.74
C THR A 93 8.21 9.92 19.13
N ALA A 94 8.11 8.65 19.57
CA ALA A 94 9.25 7.81 19.95
C ALA A 94 10.05 7.29 18.73
N VAL A 95 9.52 7.39 17.51
CA VAL A 95 10.22 6.99 16.29
C VAL A 95 11.23 8.05 15.90
N THR A 96 12.47 7.89 16.36
CA THR A 96 13.60 8.79 16.05
C THR A 96 14.39 8.30 14.83
N LYS A 97 15.27 9.16 14.29
CA LYS A 97 16.22 8.73 13.23
C LYS A 97 17.11 7.55 13.65
N SER A 98 17.43 7.44 14.94
CA SER A 98 18.19 6.29 15.47
C SER A 98 17.39 5.00 15.35
N VAL A 99 16.12 5.01 15.77
CA VAL A 99 15.20 3.87 15.62
C VAL A 99 15.07 3.46 14.15
N VAL A 100 14.92 4.43 13.25
CA VAL A 100 14.82 4.16 11.79
C VAL A 100 16.11 3.57 11.23
N ARG A 101 17.28 3.96 11.70
CA ARG A 101 18.55 3.33 11.30
C ARG A 101 18.62 1.88 11.78
N GLY A 102 18.23 1.59 13.02
CA GLY A 102 18.11 0.23 13.54
C GLY A 102 17.14 -0.60 12.71
N TYR A 103 15.94 -0.08 12.44
CA TYR A 103 14.96 -0.71 11.57
C TYR A 103 15.52 -1.05 10.18
N LYS A 104 16.26 -0.12 9.56
CA LYS A 104 16.94 -0.38 8.28
C LYS A 104 17.92 -1.56 8.37
N GLN A 105 18.73 -1.63 9.43
CA GLN A 105 19.68 -2.75 9.62
C GLN A 105 18.94 -4.08 9.72
N THR A 106 17.89 -4.15 10.53
CA THR A 106 17.05 -5.35 10.63
C THR A 106 16.41 -5.72 9.30
N LEU A 107 15.95 -4.74 8.49
CA LEU A 107 15.40 -5.02 7.16
C LEU A 107 16.43 -5.62 6.18
N LEU A 108 17.70 -5.28 6.28
CA LEU A 108 18.76 -5.83 5.42
C LEU A 108 18.97 -7.34 5.65
N SER A 109 18.71 -7.83 6.87
CA SER A 109 18.73 -9.25 7.23
C SER A 109 17.32 -9.89 7.27
N TYR A 110 16.27 -9.13 6.94
CA TYR A 110 14.90 -9.60 7.06
C TYR A 110 14.61 -10.75 6.08
N PRO A 111 14.09 -11.90 6.55
CA PRO A 111 13.93 -13.09 5.72
C PRO A 111 12.85 -12.90 4.65
N ALA A 112 13.19 -13.29 3.42
CA ALA A 112 12.24 -13.33 2.31
C ALA A 112 11.12 -14.33 2.60
N ASN A 113 9.89 -14.01 2.18
CA ASN A 113 8.72 -14.87 2.39
C ASN A 113 8.43 -15.20 3.87
N ARG A 114 8.69 -14.24 4.78
CA ARG A 114 8.50 -14.34 6.25
C ARG A 114 7.16 -14.97 6.64
N TYR A 115 6.08 -14.60 5.94
CA TYR A 115 4.71 -15.02 6.27
C TYR A 115 4.23 -16.24 5.48
N LYS A 116 5.12 -16.98 4.76
CA LYS A 116 4.74 -18.17 4.01
C LYS A 116 5.12 -19.46 4.74
N GLY A 117 4.19 -20.43 4.78
CA GLY A 117 4.40 -21.76 5.33
C GLY A 117 4.87 -21.74 6.78
N LYS A 118 5.76 -22.66 7.16
CA LYS A 118 6.29 -22.84 8.51
C LYS A 118 7.09 -21.64 9.04
N ARG A 119 7.53 -20.71 8.17
CA ARG A 119 8.26 -19.51 8.58
C ARG A 119 7.40 -18.54 9.39
N LYS A 120 6.08 -18.59 9.22
CA LYS A 120 5.13 -17.75 9.96
C LYS A 120 5.17 -17.98 11.47
N GLU A 121 5.49 -19.20 11.89
CA GLU A 121 5.50 -19.63 13.29
C GLU A 121 6.83 -19.33 14.02
N LYS A 122 7.91 -19.09 13.26
CA LYS A 122 9.24 -18.80 13.80
C LYS A 122 9.42 -17.33 14.14
N THR A 123 10.32 -17.01 15.06
CA THR A 123 10.74 -15.63 15.34
C THR A 123 11.67 -15.10 14.24
N LEU A 124 11.88 -13.78 14.19
CA LEU A 124 12.84 -13.18 13.25
C LEU A 124 14.25 -13.68 13.49
N ASP A 125 14.66 -13.75 14.76
CA ASP A 125 16.01 -14.19 15.16
C ASP A 125 16.27 -15.63 14.71
N GLN A 126 15.33 -16.54 14.94
CA GLN A 126 15.43 -17.94 14.48
C GLN A 126 15.60 -18.05 12.96
N LEU A 127 14.90 -17.23 12.18
CA LEU A 127 15.01 -17.27 10.72
C LEU A 127 16.31 -16.66 10.21
N VAL A 128 16.86 -15.69 10.92
CA VAL A 128 18.19 -15.10 10.63
C VAL A 128 19.28 -16.10 10.96
N GLU A 129 19.22 -16.78 12.13
CA GLU A 129 20.15 -17.82 12.53
C GLU A 129 20.16 -19.03 11.58
N GLU A 130 18.98 -19.39 11.03
CA GLU A 130 18.84 -20.46 10.02
C GLU A 130 19.43 -20.06 8.65
N GLY A 131 19.96 -18.86 8.48
CA GLY A 131 20.54 -18.39 7.23
C GLY A 131 19.52 -18.23 6.10
N CYS A 132 18.26 -17.91 6.42
CA CYS A 132 17.25 -17.69 5.42
C CYS A 132 17.64 -16.53 4.48
N VAL A 133 17.37 -16.70 3.18
CA VAL A 133 17.61 -15.65 2.17
C VAL A 133 16.88 -14.37 2.58
N SER A 134 17.60 -13.26 2.65
CA SER A 134 17.06 -11.96 2.98
C SER A 134 16.30 -11.32 1.79
N ILE A 135 15.47 -10.32 2.08
CA ILE A 135 14.81 -9.52 1.03
C ILE A 135 15.83 -8.68 0.27
N SER A 136 15.55 -8.39 -1.00
CA SER A 136 16.42 -7.56 -1.84
C SER A 136 16.49 -6.11 -1.35
N LEU A 137 17.61 -5.43 -1.64
CA LEU A 137 17.80 -4.01 -1.31
C LEU A 137 16.70 -3.11 -1.90
N GLU A 138 16.20 -3.46 -3.09
CA GLU A 138 15.07 -2.77 -3.72
C GLU A 138 13.77 -2.94 -2.90
N THR A 139 13.54 -4.15 -2.37
CA THR A 139 12.40 -4.41 -1.47
C THR A 139 12.51 -3.61 -0.19
N VAL A 140 13.71 -3.56 0.44
CA VAL A 140 13.98 -2.72 1.62
C VAL A 140 13.65 -1.25 1.32
N ARG A 141 14.11 -0.74 0.18
CA ARG A 141 13.84 0.64 -0.23
C ARG A 141 12.35 0.91 -0.41
N ASN A 142 11.63 0.00 -1.06
CA ASN A 142 10.19 0.12 -1.29
C ASN A 142 9.40 0.10 0.03
N ILE A 143 9.76 -0.76 0.99
CA ILE A 143 9.16 -0.80 2.32
C ILE A 143 9.41 0.52 3.05
N MET A 144 10.67 0.98 3.10
CA MET A 144 11.03 2.24 3.75
C MET A 144 10.33 3.45 3.10
N GLY A 145 10.18 3.43 1.77
CA GLY A 145 9.47 4.47 1.02
C GLY A 145 7.99 4.56 1.41
N ARG A 146 7.31 3.42 1.53
CA ARG A 146 5.90 3.37 1.95
C ARG A 146 5.72 3.89 3.37
N VAL A 147 6.59 3.46 4.29
CA VAL A 147 6.56 3.96 5.68
C VAL A 147 6.89 5.45 5.74
N SER A 148 7.86 5.92 4.95
CA SER A 148 8.18 7.34 4.84
C SER A 148 6.98 8.18 4.35
N SER A 149 6.17 7.64 3.43
CA SER A 149 4.94 8.32 2.98
C SER A 149 3.93 8.49 4.11
N PHE A 150 3.79 7.50 4.98
CA PHE A 150 2.97 7.63 6.19
C PHE A 150 3.50 8.72 7.13
N PHE A 151 4.82 8.77 7.38
CA PHE A 151 5.40 9.82 8.22
C PHE A 151 5.30 11.21 7.59
N ASN A 152 5.38 11.34 6.26
CA ASN A 152 5.09 12.60 5.57
C ASN A 152 3.63 13.05 5.75
N TRP A 153 2.69 12.11 5.75
CA TRP A 153 1.29 12.39 6.06
C TRP A 153 1.13 12.88 7.51
N LEU A 154 1.79 12.23 8.49
CA LEU A 154 1.78 12.68 9.88
C LEU A 154 2.29 14.12 10.05
N VAL A 155 3.33 14.50 9.30
CA VAL A 155 3.84 15.88 9.28
C VAL A 155 2.81 16.83 8.68
N LYS A 156 2.16 16.46 7.58
CA LYS A 156 1.12 17.28 6.94
C LYS A 156 -0.10 17.48 7.84
N GLN A 157 -0.45 16.47 8.64
CA GLN A 157 -1.56 16.53 9.59
C GLN A 157 -1.20 17.20 10.92
N GLY A 158 0.05 17.63 11.11
CA GLY A 158 0.50 18.28 12.33
C GLY A 158 0.82 17.36 13.50
N TYR A 159 0.77 16.04 13.32
CA TYR A 159 1.13 15.07 14.38
C TYR A 159 2.63 15.02 14.67
N ARG A 160 3.47 15.51 13.75
CA ARG A 160 4.92 15.60 13.88
C ARG A 160 5.46 16.80 13.13
N GLU A 161 6.64 17.27 13.57
CA GLU A 161 7.35 18.37 12.91
C GLU A 161 8.22 17.87 11.75
N ASP A 162 8.80 16.65 11.87
CA ASP A 162 9.73 16.09 10.91
C ASP A 162 9.42 14.63 10.52
N ASN A 163 9.96 14.20 9.39
CA ASN A 163 9.92 12.80 8.97
C ASN A 163 11.25 12.10 9.30
N PRO A 164 11.30 11.18 10.29
CA PRO A 164 12.53 10.50 10.68
C PRO A 164 13.09 9.56 9.60
N PHE A 165 12.30 9.16 8.62
CA PHE A 165 12.73 8.33 7.48
C PHE A 165 13.44 9.11 6.38
N SER A 166 13.34 10.46 6.41
CA SER A 166 13.96 11.30 5.39
C SER A 166 15.47 11.08 5.32
N GLY A 167 15.97 10.75 4.13
CA GLY A 167 17.39 10.54 3.86
C GLY A 167 17.99 9.23 4.39
N VAL A 168 17.20 8.36 5.06
CA VAL A 168 17.72 7.10 5.66
C VAL A 168 17.61 5.91 4.70
N ALA A 169 16.66 5.92 3.78
CA ALA A 169 16.45 4.82 2.83
C ALA A 169 17.72 4.54 1.99
N PRO A 170 17.99 3.26 1.61
CA PRO A 170 19.10 2.93 0.75
C PRO A 170 19.02 3.69 -0.59
N ARG A 171 20.16 4.17 -1.09
CA ARG A 171 20.21 4.79 -2.41
C ARG A 171 20.03 3.73 -3.50
N ARG A 172 19.44 4.11 -4.62
CA ARG A 172 19.37 3.27 -5.80
C ARG A 172 20.77 3.23 -6.44
N VAL A 173 21.35 2.03 -6.56
CA VAL A 173 22.69 1.86 -7.17
C VAL A 173 22.56 1.82 -8.68
N HIS A 174 21.48 1.20 -9.21
CA HIS A 174 21.24 1.08 -10.65
C HIS A 174 19.87 1.68 -11.02
N SER A 175 19.78 2.25 -12.22
CA SER A 175 18.48 2.67 -12.75
C SER A 175 17.69 1.42 -13.18
N ALA A 176 16.36 1.44 -12.98
CA ALA A 176 15.50 0.33 -13.44
C ALA A 176 15.61 0.07 -14.96
N ARG A 177 16.21 1.01 -15.69
CA ARG A 177 16.44 0.94 -17.13
C ARG A 177 17.69 0.10 -17.47
N SER A 178 18.70 0.06 -16.56
CA SER A 178 19.91 -0.76 -16.76
C SER A 178 19.68 -2.24 -16.46
N ASP A 179 18.65 -2.56 -15.67
CA ASP A 179 18.34 -3.95 -15.28
C ASP A 179 17.43 -4.66 -16.30
N ARG A 180 16.96 -3.95 -17.30
CA ARG A 180 16.11 -4.48 -18.38
C ARG A 180 16.84 -4.37 -19.69
N CYS A 181 17.32 -5.50 -20.21
CA CYS A 181 17.79 -5.57 -21.59
C CYS A 181 16.56 -5.54 -22.52
N SER A 182 16.60 -4.72 -23.55
CA SER A 182 15.64 -4.81 -24.64
C SER A 182 15.91 -6.09 -25.44
N PHE A 183 14.87 -6.72 -25.96
CA PHE A 183 15.03 -7.83 -26.89
C PHE A 183 15.78 -7.34 -28.12
N ASN A 184 16.80 -8.09 -28.53
CA ASN A 184 17.47 -7.91 -29.82
C ASN A 184 16.69 -8.65 -30.93
N ASP A 185 17.11 -8.47 -32.20
CA ASP A 185 16.43 -9.08 -33.32
C ASP A 185 16.46 -10.62 -33.29
N ASP A 186 17.50 -11.20 -32.72
CA ASP A 186 17.61 -12.65 -32.60
C ASP A 186 16.73 -13.22 -31.48
N ASP A 187 16.63 -12.49 -30.37
CA ASP A 187 15.67 -12.80 -29.32
C ASP A 187 14.23 -12.76 -29.83
N LEU A 188 13.91 -11.74 -30.66
CA LEU A 188 12.58 -11.61 -31.28
C LEU A 188 12.32 -12.74 -32.28
N LYS A 189 13.29 -13.11 -33.13
CA LYS A 189 13.18 -14.25 -34.02
C LYS A 189 12.96 -15.56 -33.25
N LEU A 190 13.70 -15.76 -32.15
CA LEU A 190 13.54 -16.92 -31.29
C LEU A 190 12.15 -16.95 -30.68
N LEU A 191 11.69 -15.84 -30.08
CA LEU A 191 10.39 -15.69 -29.45
C LEU A 191 9.25 -15.97 -30.43
N PHE A 192 9.23 -15.27 -31.58
CA PHE A 192 8.19 -15.43 -32.61
C PHE A 192 8.34 -16.71 -33.43
N GLY A 193 9.51 -17.36 -33.37
CA GLY A 193 9.77 -18.67 -33.96
C GLY A 193 9.19 -19.84 -33.16
N THR A 194 8.73 -19.62 -31.92
CA THR A 194 8.16 -20.68 -31.07
C THR A 194 6.83 -21.19 -31.61
N ALA A 195 6.47 -22.44 -31.25
CA ALA A 195 5.21 -23.06 -31.65
C ALA A 195 3.97 -22.24 -31.18
N ILE A 196 4.08 -21.57 -30.06
CA ILE A 196 3.00 -20.74 -29.51
C ILE A 196 2.58 -19.64 -30.49
N PHE A 197 3.56 -19.00 -31.17
CA PHE A 197 3.28 -17.96 -32.17
C PHE A 197 2.95 -18.49 -33.56
N LYS A 198 3.47 -19.68 -33.91
CA LYS A 198 3.20 -20.31 -35.20
C LYS A 198 1.88 -21.10 -35.26
N ASP A 199 1.42 -21.57 -34.12
CA ASP A 199 0.23 -22.36 -34.02
C ASP A 199 -1.03 -21.48 -33.96
N LYS A 200 -1.86 -21.51 -35.02
CA LYS A 200 -3.11 -20.73 -35.10
C LYS A 200 -4.11 -21.04 -33.98
N LYS A 201 -3.94 -22.16 -33.28
CA LYS A 201 -4.77 -22.55 -32.14
C LYS A 201 -4.78 -21.53 -31.01
N TYR A 202 -3.69 -20.77 -30.84
CA TYR A 202 -3.54 -19.76 -29.78
C TYR A 202 -3.66 -18.32 -30.29
N ALA A 203 -3.94 -18.13 -31.60
CA ALA A 203 -3.98 -16.79 -32.21
C ALA A 203 -5.06 -15.88 -31.64
N HIS A 204 -6.14 -16.42 -31.09
CA HIS A 204 -7.23 -15.65 -30.50
C HIS A 204 -6.87 -15.10 -29.09
N ASP A 205 -5.92 -15.68 -28.40
CA ASP A 205 -5.50 -15.24 -27.07
C ASP A 205 -4.61 -13.97 -27.12
N TRP A 206 -4.21 -13.53 -28.32
CA TRP A 206 -3.33 -12.37 -28.53
C TRP A 206 -4.07 -11.13 -29.04
N GLN A 207 -5.41 -11.13 -29.05
CA GLN A 207 -6.23 -10.00 -29.53
C GLN A 207 -6.57 -8.97 -28.42
N TYR A 208 -5.87 -9.04 -27.25
CA TYR A 208 -6.09 -8.09 -26.15
C TYR A 208 -4.84 -7.31 -25.79
#